data_c5baddd30b486baa0d050c61d29a0c2a
#
_entry.id   c5baddd30b486baa0d050c61d29a0c2a
#
_cell.length_a   1.000
_cell.length_b   1.000
_cell.length_c   1.000
_cell.angle_alpha   90.00
_cell.angle_beta   90.00
_cell.angle_gamma   90.00
#
_symmetry.space_group_name_H-M   'P 1'
#
loop_
_entity.id
_entity.type
_entity.pdbx_description
1 polymer ?
#
loop_
_entity_poly.entity_id
_entity_poly.type
_entity_poly.pdbx_seq_one_letter_code
_entity_poly.pdbx_strand_id
1 'polypeptide(L)'
;MLSDTGKKLPEIAVDDLELPGLEMGIFDDGIIFDHKSGDALYYYRGKSRLDEIANLAEETCEYETLSYSEPKVNVKQASFEKMVSKAKNYIASGDIFQVVLSKRYEFRFNGSLIAFYKALRKINPSPYMYFLKMGPAK
;
A
#
# COMPACT_ATOMS: atom_id res chain seq x y z
N MET A 1 -6.87 -15.21 7.03
CA MET A 1 -6.15 -15.55 8.27
C MET A 1 -6.14 -17.05 8.40
N LEU A 2 -4.97 -17.68 8.27
CA LEU A 2 -4.81 -19.13 8.44
C LEU A 2 -4.81 -19.39 9.96
N SER A 3 -5.85 -20.02 10.49
CA SER A 3 -5.86 -20.44 11.88
C SER A 3 -5.24 -21.84 12.00
N ASP A 4 -4.17 -21.97 12.73
CA ASP A 4 -3.49 -23.23 13.04
C ASP A 4 -4.38 -24.26 13.80
N THR A 5 -5.52 -23.81 14.27
CA THR A 5 -6.41 -24.63 15.12
C THR A 5 -7.56 -25.29 14.37
N GLY A 6 -7.66 -25.11 13.03
CA GLY A 6 -8.78 -25.62 12.23
C GLY A 6 -10.16 -25.02 12.59
N LYS A 7 -10.23 -24.12 13.56
CA LYS A 7 -11.46 -23.40 13.90
C LYS A 7 -11.64 -22.23 12.95
N LYS A 8 -12.72 -22.20 12.18
CA LYS A 8 -13.10 -21.03 11.41
C LYS A 8 -13.42 -19.90 12.39
N LEU A 9 -12.65 -18.83 12.30
CA LEU A 9 -13.00 -17.58 12.98
C LEU A 9 -14.27 -17.01 12.32
N PRO A 10 -15.21 -16.44 13.09
CA PRO A 10 -16.39 -15.82 12.50
C PRO A 10 -15.97 -14.64 11.62
N GLU A 11 -16.41 -14.63 10.38
CA GLU A 11 -16.30 -13.49 9.49
C GLU A 11 -17.30 -12.42 9.94
N ILE A 12 -16.81 -11.43 10.72
CA ILE A 12 -17.61 -10.32 11.23
C ILE A 12 -17.40 -9.06 10.35
N ALA A 13 -16.28 -8.98 9.66
CA ALA A 13 -15.95 -7.84 8.81
C ALA A 13 -16.66 -7.95 7.44
N VAL A 14 -17.21 -6.83 6.99
CA VAL A 14 -17.75 -6.71 5.63
C VAL A 14 -16.58 -6.49 4.69
N ASP A 15 -16.36 -7.44 3.77
CA ASP A 15 -15.37 -7.31 2.68
C ASP A 15 -16.04 -6.63 1.48
N ASP A 16 -16.06 -5.31 1.48
CA ASP A 16 -16.63 -4.49 0.40
C ASP A 16 -15.61 -4.14 -0.70
N LEU A 17 -14.35 -4.47 -0.51
CA LEU A 17 -13.29 -4.26 -1.49
C LEU A 17 -12.98 -5.50 -2.32
N GLU A 18 -13.44 -6.67 -1.86
CA GLU A 18 -13.23 -7.98 -2.52
C GLU A 18 -11.76 -8.21 -2.91
N LEU A 19 -10.84 -7.81 -2.02
CA LEU A 19 -9.42 -7.99 -2.24
C LEU A 19 -9.03 -9.45 -1.99
N PRO A 20 -8.08 -10.00 -2.76
CA PRO A 20 -7.61 -11.36 -2.52
C PRO A 20 -6.98 -11.49 -1.14
N GLY A 21 -7.28 -12.57 -0.42
CA GLY A 21 -6.72 -12.84 0.90
C GLY A 21 -5.19 -13.04 0.88
N LEU A 22 -4.66 -13.42 -0.28
CA LEU A 22 -3.23 -13.55 -0.56
C LEU A 22 -3.00 -13.27 -2.04
N GLU A 23 -2.04 -12.42 -2.34
CA GLU A 23 -1.55 -12.16 -3.69
C GLU A 23 -0.02 -12.18 -3.67
N MET A 24 0.60 -12.90 -4.58
CA MET A 24 2.05 -13.07 -4.65
C MET A 24 2.53 -12.78 -6.07
N GLY A 25 3.62 -12.02 -6.19
CA GLY A 25 4.32 -11.80 -7.46
C GLY A 25 5.67 -12.48 -7.46
N ILE A 26 6.04 -13.09 -8.60
CA ILE A 26 7.39 -13.58 -8.86
C ILE A 26 8.01 -12.64 -9.89
N PHE A 27 9.14 -12.05 -9.53
CA PHE A 27 9.85 -11.10 -10.39
C PHE A 27 11.17 -11.75 -10.83
N ASP A 28 11.25 -12.09 -12.11
CA ASP A 28 12.41 -12.79 -12.68
C ASP A 28 13.54 -11.82 -13.07
N ASP A 29 13.27 -10.53 -13.13
CA ASP A 29 14.28 -9.50 -13.36
C ASP A 29 13.99 -8.23 -12.56
N GLY A 30 15.00 -7.38 -12.42
CA GLY A 30 14.84 -6.10 -11.73
C GLY A 30 16.13 -5.28 -11.73
N ILE A 31 15.98 -4.01 -11.34
CA ILE A 31 17.08 -3.07 -11.20
C ILE A 31 17.22 -2.70 -9.72
N ILE A 32 18.44 -2.77 -9.22
CA ILE A 32 18.80 -2.34 -7.86
C ILE A 32 19.63 -1.07 -7.98
N PHE A 33 19.19 -0.01 -7.33
CA PHE A 33 19.97 1.22 -7.19
C PHE A 33 20.59 1.27 -5.79
N ASP A 34 21.91 1.15 -5.72
CA ASP A 34 22.65 1.34 -4.48
C ASP A 34 22.99 2.83 -4.32
N HIS A 35 22.22 3.52 -3.50
CA HIS A 35 22.46 4.95 -3.24
C HIS A 35 23.74 5.24 -2.45
N LYS A 36 24.38 4.25 -1.87
CA LYS A 36 25.62 4.39 -1.13
C LYS A 36 26.84 4.38 -2.05
N SER A 37 26.87 3.43 -2.99
CA SER A 37 27.94 3.33 -4.02
C SER A 37 27.66 4.20 -5.25
N GLY A 38 26.38 4.49 -5.52
CA GLY A 38 25.93 5.16 -6.74
C GLY A 38 25.72 4.21 -7.92
N ASP A 39 25.80 2.91 -7.67
CA ASP A 39 25.70 1.91 -8.73
C ASP A 39 24.24 1.53 -9.05
N ALA A 40 24.00 1.15 -10.30
CA ALA A 40 22.77 0.51 -10.75
C ALA A 40 23.10 -0.91 -11.25
N LEU A 41 22.46 -1.91 -10.63
CA LEU A 41 22.67 -3.31 -10.94
C LEU A 41 21.39 -3.89 -11.54
N TYR A 42 21.49 -4.50 -12.71
CA TYR A 42 20.40 -5.27 -13.30
C TYR A 42 20.61 -6.76 -13.01
N TYR A 43 19.62 -7.39 -12.40
CA TYR A 43 19.60 -8.84 -12.22
C TYR A 43 18.48 -9.47 -13.05
N TYR A 44 18.69 -10.69 -13.50
CA TYR A 44 17.71 -11.44 -14.26
C TYR A 44 17.86 -12.95 -14.07
N ARG A 45 16.74 -13.64 -14.29
CA ARG A 45 16.68 -15.11 -14.36
C ARG A 45 16.10 -15.50 -15.71
N GLY A 46 16.83 -16.33 -16.46
CA GLY A 46 16.43 -16.74 -17.78
C GLY A 46 16.88 -15.75 -18.87
N LYS A 47 15.96 -15.15 -19.61
CA LYS A 47 16.27 -14.23 -20.72
C LYS A 47 16.49 -12.81 -20.21
N SER A 48 17.62 -12.20 -20.59
CA SER A 48 17.87 -10.79 -20.30
C SER A 48 16.95 -9.88 -21.12
N ARG A 49 16.48 -8.81 -20.50
CA ARG A 49 15.74 -7.70 -21.11
C ARG A 49 16.52 -6.39 -21.02
N LEU A 50 17.84 -6.48 -20.86
CA LEU A 50 18.69 -5.30 -20.63
C LEU A 50 18.54 -4.26 -21.75
N ASP A 51 18.57 -4.70 -23.01
CA ASP A 51 18.46 -3.79 -24.16
C ASP A 51 17.10 -3.08 -24.20
N GLU A 52 16.01 -3.81 -23.89
CA GLU A 52 14.67 -3.22 -23.77
C GLU A 52 14.63 -2.17 -22.67
N ILE A 53 15.19 -2.48 -21.51
CA ILE A 53 15.20 -1.58 -20.34
C ILE A 53 16.07 -0.35 -20.61
N ALA A 54 17.23 -0.52 -21.28
CA ALA A 54 18.10 0.58 -21.65
C ALA A 54 17.39 1.56 -22.61
N ASN A 55 16.70 1.05 -23.61
CA ASN A 55 15.91 1.88 -24.54
C ASN A 55 14.80 2.65 -23.82
N LEU A 56 14.08 2.00 -22.89
CA LEU A 56 13.04 2.65 -22.09
C LEU A 56 13.62 3.73 -21.15
N ALA A 57 14.85 3.57 -20.67
CA ALA A 57 15.50 4.55 -19.80
C ALA A 57 15.90 5.85 -20.55
N GLU A 58 16.04 5.81 -21.85
CA GLU A 58 16.29 6.98 -22.70
C GLU A 58 15.01 7.77 -23.01
N GLU A 59 13.82 7.15 -22.82
CA GLU A 59 12.55 7.83 -23.01
C GLU A 59 12.27 8.79 -21.83
N THR A 60 11.98 10.04 -22.17
CA THR A 60 11.49 11.02 -21.15
C THR A 60 10.06 10.69 -20.79
N CYS A 61 9.85 10.07 -19.65
CA CYS A 61 8.51 9.89 -19.11
C CYS A 61 8.00 11.18 -18.49
N GLU A 62 7.09 11.87 -19.16
CA GLU A 62 6.25 12.87 -18.51
C GLU A 62 5.26 12.14 -17.59
N TYR A 63 5.40 12.37 -16.29
CA TYR A 63 4.43 11.82 -15.35
C TYR A 63 3.17 12.67 -15.40
N GLU A 64 2.07 12.04 -15.75
CA GLU A 64 0.75 12.66 -15.63
C GLU A 64 0.52 13.19 -14.22
N THR A 65 -0.02 14.37 -14.13
CA THR A 65 -0.43 14.94 -12.84
C THR A 65 -1.59 14.13 -12.28
N LEU A 66 -1.55 13.86 -10.98
CA LEU A 66 -2.64 13.21 -10.29
C LEU A 66 -3.69 14.25 -9.91
N SER A 67 -4.92 14.09 -10.38
CA SER A 67 -6.10 14.80 -9.89
C SER A 67 -6.98 13.87 -9.06
N TYR A 68 -7.65 14.40 -8.04
CA TYR A 68 -8.51 13.62 -7.16
C TYR A 68 -9.74 14.40 -6.71
N SER A 69 -10.80 13.67 -6.40
CA SER A 69 -12.03 14.24 -5.85
C SER A 69 -11.90 14.54 -4.36
N GLU A 70 -12.80 15.35 -3.83
CA GLU A 70 -12.93 15.51 -2.38
C GLU A 70 -13.06 14.15 -1.67
N PRO A 71 -12.27 13.91 -0.61
CA PRO A 71 -12.31 12.67 0.15
C PRO A 71 -13.64 12.49 0.89
N LYS A 72 -14.24 11.32 0.74
CA LYS A 72 -15.36 10.89 1.59
C LYS A 72 -14.83 10.12 2.79
N VAL A 73 -15.39 10.35 3.94
CA VAL A 73 -14.95 9.73 5.19
C VAL A 73 -16.04 8.79 5.70
N ASN A 74 -15.66 7.56 6.05
CA ASN A 74 -16.59 6.55 6.54
C ASN A 74 -17.03 6.79 8.00
N VAL A 75 -16.21 7.49 8.81
CA VAL A 75 -16.50 7.77 10.23
C VAL A 75 -16.34 9.25 10.50
N LYS A 76 -17.40 9.91 10.98
CA LYS A 76 -17.36 11.32 11.39
C LYS A 76 -16.49 11.50 12.64
N GLN A 77 -15.91 12.69 12.80
CA GLN A 77 -15.01 13.02 13.89
C GLN A 77 -15.59 12.65 15.28
N ALA A 78 -16.78 13.13 15.61
CA ALA A 78 -17.41 12.86 16.91
C ALA A 78 -17.63 11.36 17.18
N SER A 79 -17.89 10.56 16.14
CA SER A 79 -18.01 9.11 16.27
C SER A 79 -16.65 8.46 16.52
N PHE A 80 -15.60 8.93 15.84
CA PHE A 80 -14.26 8.44 16.06
C PHE A 80 -13.74 8.76 17.47
N GLU A 81 -13.98 9.96 17.97
CA GLU A 81 -13.65 10.37 19.34
C GLU A 81 -14.36 9.50 20.41
N LYS A 82 -15.61 9.12 20.16
CA LYS A 82 -16.33 8.15 21.02
C LYS A 82 -15.69 6.76 20.98
N MET A 83 -15.24 6.31 19.82
CA MET A 83 -14.51 5.03 19.69
C MET A 83 -13.21 5.07 20.50
N VAL A 84 -12.45 6.18 20.42
CA VAL A 84 -11.22 6.37 21.20
C VAL A 84 -11.51 6.33 22.69
N SER A 85 -12.54 7.03 23.16
CA SER A 85 -12.92 7.04 24.58
C SER A 85 -13.32 5.64 25.07
N LYS A 86 -14.08 4.90 24.28
CA LYS A 86 -14.45 3.51 24.59
C LYS A 86 -13.22 2.59 24.65
N ALA A 87 -12.29 2.73 23.68
CA ALA A 87 -11.04 1.97 23.66
C ALA A 87 -10.19 2.23 24.92
N LYS A 88 -10.06 3.49 25.34
CA LYS A 88 -9.37 3.86 26.58
C LYS A 88 -9.99 3.21 27.82
N ASN A 89 -11.31 3.09 27.88
CA ASN A 89 -11.99 2.42 29.00
C ASN A 89 -11.64 0.92 29.03
N TYR A 90 -11.61 0.23 27.89
CA TYR A 90 -11.21 -1.18 27.83
C TYR A 90 -9.75 -1.39 28.24
N ILE A 91 -8.85 -0.45 27.90
CA ILE A 91 -7.46 -0.49 28.36
C ILE A 91 -7.39 -0.28 29.87
N ALA A 92 -8.13 0.70 30.41
CA ALA A 92 -8.13 1.00 31.83
C ALA A 92 -8.72 -0.13 32.69
N SER A 93 -9.71 -0.87 32.18
CA SER A 93 -10.29 -2.04 32.86
C SER A 93 -9.43 -3.31 32.73
N GLY A 94 -8.38 -3.28 31.92
CA GLY A 94 -7.49 -4.44 31.70
C GLY A 94 -8.01 -5.46 30.70
N ASP A 95 -9.09 -5.15 29.95
CA ASP A 95 -9.66 -6.07 28.96
C ASP A 95 -8.75 -6.21 27.74
N ILE A 96 -8.03 -5.13 27.37
CA ILE A 96 -7.08 -5.09 26.27
C ILE A 96 -5.87 -4.23 26.66
N PHE A 97 -4.72 -4.48 26.06
CA PHE A 97 -3.53 -3.62 26.22
C PHE A 97 -3.29 -2.70 25.01
N GLN A 98 -3.81 -3.07 23.84
CA GLN A 98 -3.68 -2.30 22.60
C GLN A 98 -4.86 -2.54 21.69
N VAL A 99 -5.27 -1.50 20.97
CA VAL A 99 -6.26 -1.57 19.89
C VAL A 99 -5.92 -0.57 18.78
N VAL A 100 -6.10 -0.95 17.55
CA VAL A 100 -5.95 -0.07 16.39
C VAL A 100 -7.34 0.31 15.89
N LEU A 101 -7.67 1.61 15.98
CA LEU A 101 -8.89 2.18 15.45
C LEU A 101 -8.63 2.69 14.03
N SER A 102 -9.46 2.27 13.09
CA SER A 102 -9.30 2.60 11.68
C SER A 102 -10.33 3.61 11.20
N LYS A 103 -9.90 4.46 10.28
CA LYS A 103 -10.72 5.44 9.58
C LYS A 103 -10.36 5.39 8.10
N ARG A 104 -11.37 5.33 7.22
CA ARG A 104 -11.17 5.21 5.78
C ARG A 104 -11.54 6.51 5.09
N TYR A 105 -10.66 6.94 4.18
CA TYR A 105 -10.90 8.03 3.23
C TYR A 105 -11.01 7.43 1.84
N GLU A 106 -12.09 7.73 1.14
CA GLU A 106 -12.35 7.27 -0.21
C GLU A 106 -12.37 8.46 -1.15
N PHE A 107 -11.66 8.37 -2.25
CA PHE A 107 -11.66 9.38 -3.29
C PHE A 107 -11.44 8.75 -4.66
N ARG A 108 -11.98 9.39 -5.68
CA ARG A 108 -11.69 9.03 -7.06
C ARG A 108 -10.44 9.78 -7.49
N PHE A 109 -9.59 9.15 -8.26
CA PHE A 109 -8.41 9.79 -8.83
C PHE A 109 -8.34 9.56 -10.34
N ASN A 110 -7.64 10.45 -11.03
CA ASN A 110 -7.26 10.32 -12.41
C ASN A 110 -5.79 10.70 -12.56
N GLY A 111 -5.04 9.95 -13.38
CA GLY A 111 -3.60 10.11 -13.56
C GLY A 111 -2.79 9.01 -12.88
N SER A 112 -1.51 9.25 -12.64
CA SER A 112 -0.56 8.26 -12.18
C SER A 112 -0.43 8.18 -10.66
N LEU A 113 -0.67 7.00 -10.08
CA LEU A 113 -0.40 6.72 -8.66
C LEU A 113 1.10 6.81 -8.29
N ILE A 114 2.00 6.80 -9.27
CA ILE A 114 3.43 7.05 -9.03
C ILE A 114 3.64 8.48 -8.53
N ALA A 115 2.88 9.46 -9.04
CA ALA A 115 2.90 10.84 -8.54
C ALA A 115 2.49 10.91 -7.07
N PHE A 116 1.45 10.16 -6.68
CA PHE A 116 1.03 10.01 -5.29
C PHE A 116 2.14 9.39 -4.42
N TYR A 117 2.74 8.29 -4.88
CA TYR A 117 3.84 7.63 -4.17
C TYR A 117 5.05 8.55 -3.96
N LYS A 118 5.41 9.34 -4.98
CA LYS A 118 6.49 10.34 -4.88
C LYS A 118 6.17 11.42 -3.85
N ALA A 119 4.94 11.89 -3.77
CA ALA A 119 4.51 12.85 -2.77
C ALA A 119 4.55 12.24 -1.36
N LEU A 120 4.05 10.99 -1.21
CA LEU A 120 4.08 10.27 0.07
C LEU A 120 5.52 10.10 0.60
N ARG A 121 6.47 9.73 -0.26
CA ARG A 121 7.90 9.63 0.12
C ARG A 121 8.48 10.91 0.68
N LYS A 122 8.01 12.07 0.20
CA LYS A 122 8.48 13.38 0.68
C LYS A 122 7.86 13.76 2.02
N ILE A 123 6.59 13.44 2.23
CA ILE A 123 5.83 13.84 3.43
C ILE A 123 6.10 12.91 4.60
N ASN A 124 6.14 11.61 4.35
CA ASN A 124 6.30 10.58 5.37
C ASN A 124 7.31 9.52 4.91
N PRO A 125 8.61 9.84 4.90
CA PRO A 125 9.65 8.89 4.51
C PRO A 125 9.74 7.76 5.55
N SER A 126 9.66 6.53 5.06
CA SER A 126 9.91 5.32 5.86
C SER A 126 11.17 4.62 5.34
N PRO A 127 11.95 3.94 6.20
CA PRO A 127 13.09 3.13 5.75
C PRO A 127 12.72 2.08 4.72
N TYR A 128 11.50 1.57 4.79
CA TYR A 128 10.96 0.59 3.86
C TYR A 128 9.67 1.12 3.24
N MET A 129 9.74 1.40 1.95
CA MET A 129 8.59 1.84 1.16
C MET A 129 8.53 1.02 -0.12
N TYR A 130 7.32 0.67 -0.55
CA TYR A 130 7.12 -0.06 -1.78
C TYR A 130 5.92 0.50 -2.56
N PHE A 131 5.95 0.29 -3.86
CA PHE A 131 4.84 0.52 -4.76
C PHE A 131 4.65 -0.75 -5.58
N LEU A 132 3.52 -1.40 -5.42
CA LEU A 132 3.19 -2.65 -6.12
C LEU A 132 2.06 -2.39 -7.11
N LYS A 133 2.26 -2.83 -8.36
CA LYS A 133 1.23 -2.89 -9.36
C LYS A 133 1.13 -4.35 -9.82
N MET A 134 0.14 -5.06 -9.31
CA MET A 134 -0.08 -6.47 -9.58
C MET A 134 -1.42 -6.64 -10.30
N GLY A 135 -1.40 -7.46 -11.36
CA GLY A 135 -2.58 -7.73 -12.17
C GLY A 135 -3.12 -6.52 -12.97
N PRO A 136 -4.22 -6.71 -13.70
CA PRO A 136 -4.94 -5.62 -14.34
C PRO A 136 -5.52 -4.70 -13.27
N ALA A 137 -5.26 -3.41 -13.37
CA ALA A 137 -5.89 -2.41 -12.49
C ALA A 137 -7.42 -2.57 -12.59
N LYS A 138 -8.06 -2.95 -11.50
CA LYS A 138 -9.52 -2.94 -11.40
C LYS A 138 -10.00 -1.57 -10.96
#